data_47fd2995c1e79abfa0ac261923e571a2
#
_entry.id   47fd2995c1e79abfa0ac261923e571a2
#
_cell.length_a   1.000
_cell.length_b   1.000
_cell.length_c   1.000
_cell.angle_alpha   90.00
_cell.angle_beta   90.00
_cell.angle_gamma   90.00
#
_symmetry.space_group_name_H-M   'P 1'
#
loop_
_entity.id
_entity.type
_entity.pdbx_description
1 polymer ?
#
loop_
_entity_poly.entity_id
_entity_poly.type
_entity_poly.pdbx_seq_one_letter_code
_entity_poly.pdbx_strand_id
1 'polypeptide(L)'
;MVEDFKNFTQYKRETAPVNIWMVGETYCDEGFRIERSESDLMALEFIISGEGTLEIDGQTLHPLENDVFFLRKGSRHRYYADRENPWHKYWVVFDGPVMQACAENYLPKDTYLFHDCNNLQYFQEIFRLSRDIVVYEQMASE
;
A
#
# COMPACT_ATOMS: atom_id res chain seq x y z
N MET A 1 16.79 -6.03 3.24
CA MET A 1 15.32 -5.84 3.21
C MET A 1 14.63 -7.19 3.26
N VAL A 2 13.62 -7.32 4.09
CA VAL A 2 12.78 -8.53 4.14
C VAL A 2 11.37 -8.13 3.73
N GLU A 3 10.81 -8.87 2.77
CA GLU A 3 9.49 -8.60 2.24
C GLU A 3 8.72 -9.91 2.07
N ASP A 4 7.50 -9.94 2.61
CA ASP A 4 6.55 -11.02 2.39
C ASP A 4 5.30 -10.43 1.73
N PHE A 5 4.98 -10.91 0.54
CA PHE A 5 3.84 -10.40 -0.19
C PHE A 5 3.12 -11.48 -0.99
N LYS A 6 1.84 -11.22 -1.28
CA LYS A 6 1.01 -12.05 -2.14
C LYS A 6 0.59 -11.23 -3.36
N ASN A 7 0.73 -11.84 -4.53
CA ASN A 7 0.40 -11.21 -5.81
C ASN A 7 -0.85 -11.88 -6.38
N PHE A 8 -1.89 -11.07 -6.60
CA PHE A 8 -3.19 -11.52 -7.10
C PHE A 8 -3.48 -11.04 -8.53
N THR A 9 -2.48 -10.53 -9.25
CA THR A 9 -2.69 -9.98 -10.60
C THR A 9 -3.30 -10.99 -11.57
N GLN A 10 -3.04 -12.29 -11.39
CA GLN A 10 -3.62 -13.36 -12.17
C GLN A 10 -5.15 -13.50 -12.01
N TYR A 11 -5.71 -12.96 -10.92
CA TYR A 11 -7.14 -12.98 -10.64
C TYR A 11 -7.86 -11.72 -11.06
N LYS A 12 -7.13 -10.75 -11.62
CA LYS A 12 -7.70 -9.48 -12.06
C LYS A 12 -8.77 -9.69 -13.10
N ARG A 13 -9.89 -8.99 -12.93
CA ARG A 13 -10.97 -8.91 -13.91
C ARG A 13 -11.24 -7.46 -14.25
N GLU A 14 -11.18 -7.10 -15.52
CA GLU A 14 -11.37 -5.71 -15.96
C GLU A 14 -12.73 -5.13 -15.57
N THR A 15 -13.75 -5.99 -15.46
CA THR A 15 -15.11 -5.60 -15.09
C THR A 15 -15.36 -5.65 -13.59
N ALA A 16 -14.39 -6.06 -12.77
CA ALA A 16 -14.57 -6.12 -11.33
C ALA A 16 -14.60 -4.70 -10.71
N PRO A 17 -15.55 -4.45 -9.78
CA PRO A 17 -15.62 -3.14 -9.12
C PRO A 17 -14.40 -2.85 -8.25
N VAL A 18 -13.77 -3.89 -7.70
CA VAL A 18 -12.57 -3.82 -6.87
C VAL A 18 -11.61 -4.91 -7.31
N ASN A 19 -10.36 -4.55 -7.55
CA ASN A 19 -9.28 -5.49 -7.78
C ASN A 19 -8.19 -5.26 -6.75
N ILE A 20 -7.85 -6.30 -5.98
CA ILE A 20 -6.66 -6.31 -5.14
C ILE A 20 -5.53 -6.94 -5.96
N TRP A 21 -4.45 -6.20 -6.15
CA TRP A 21 -3.32 -6.66 -6.95
C TRP A 21 -2.26 -7.35 -6.12
N MET A 22 -1.90 -6.72 -5.01
CA MET A 22 -0.86 -7.22 -4.11
C MET A 22 -1.14 -6.77 -2.69
N VAL A 23 -0.74 -7.61 -1.74
CA VAL A 23 -0.76 -7.31 -0.30
C VAL A 23 0.57 -7.74 0.27
N GLY A 24 1.18 -6.91 1.09
CA GLY A 24 2.49 -7.25 1.63
C GLY A 24 2.84 -6.60 2.95
N GLU A 25 3.93 -7.08 3.49
CA GLU A 25 4.62 -6.57 4.66
C GLU A 25 6.10 -6.41 4.30
N THR A 26 6.66 -5.25 4.58
CA THR A 26 8.05 -4.94 4.26
C THR A 26 8.79 -4.41 5.48
N TYR A 27 9.92 -5.03 5.77
CA TYR A 27 10.93 -4.47 6.65
C TYR A 27 11.96 -3.79 5.75
N CYS A 28 11.85 -2.47 5.63
CA CYS A 28 12.76 -1.69 4.77
C CYS A 28 14.18 -1.68 5.32
N ASP A 29 15.13 -1.44 4.44
CA ASP A 29 16.52 -1.18 4.81
C ASP A 29 16.91 0.24 4.39
N GLU A 30 18.16 0.60 4.60
CA GLU A 30 18.69 1.92 4.26
C GLU A 30 18.67 2.23 2.75
N GLY A 31 18.55 1.20 1.92
CA GLY A 31 18.51 1.34 0.46
C GLY A 31 17.10 1.32 -0.12
N PHE A 32 16.07 1.18 0.72
CA PHE A 32 14.70 1.11 0.24
C PHE A 32 14.27 2.41 -0.42
N ARG A 33 13.87 2.32 -1.68
CA ARG A 33 13.42 3.46 -2.46
C ARG A 33 12.50 3.01 -3.59
N ILE A 34 11.36 3.68 -3.72
CA ILE A 34 10.42 3.48 -4.83
C ILE A 34 10.20 4.83 -5.51
N GLU A 35 10.18 4.83 -6.84
CA GLU A 35 9.92 6.02 -7.63
C GLU A 35 9.03 5.69 -8.83
N ARG A 36 7.98 6.48 -9.04
CA ARG A 36 7.08 6.36 -10.19
C ARG A 36 6.75 7.76 -10.71
N SER A 37 6.83 7.95 -12.02
CA SER A 37 6.52 9.26 -12.64
C SER A 37 5.02 9.44 -12.88
N GLU A 38 4.30 8.36 -13.16
CA GLU A 38 2.85 8.34 -13.33
C GLU A 38 2.37 6.95 -12.90
N SER A 39 1.79 6.86 -11.70
CA SER A 39 1.42 5.58 -11.14
C SER A 39 0.16 5.02 -11.79
N ASP A 40 0.23 3.77 -12.25
CA ASP A 40 -0.93 3.05 -12.80
C ASP A 40 -1.85 2.50 -11.71
N LEU A 41 -1.40 2.47 -10.48
CA LEU A 41 -2.06 1.80 -9.37
C LEU A 41 -2.29 2.74 -8.20
N MET A 42 -3.23 2.34 -7.36
CA MET A 42 -3.44 2.93 -6.04
C MET A 42 -2.84 2.02 -4.98
N ALA A 43 -2.30 2.61 -3.93
CA ALA A 43 -1.79 1.88 -2.79
C ALA A 43 -2.06 2.60 -1.48
N LEU A 44 -2.32 1.82 -0.43
CA LEU A 44 -2.31 2.27 0.96
C LEU A 44 -1.11 1.63 1.64
N GLU A 45 -0.36 2.45 2.35
CA GLU A 45 0.82 2.04 3.10
C GLU A 45 0.63 2.41 4.56
N PHE A 46 0.59 1.42 5.44
CA PHE A 46 0.47 1.63 6.89
C PHE A 46 1.83 1.46 7.56
N ILE A 47 2.27 2.48 8.28
CA ILE A 47 3.56 2.46 8.98
C ILE A 47 3.39 1.84 10.37
N ILE A 48 4.00 0.68 10.57
CA ILE A 48 4.01 -0.01 11.86
C ILE A 48 5.05 0.63 12.77
N SER A 49 6.23 0.91 12.24
CA SER A 49 7.33 1.56 12.96
C SER A 49 8.32 2.17 11.97
N GLY A 50 9.21 2.99 12.48
CA GLY A 50 10.25 3.63 11.67
C GLY A 50 9.80 4.94 11.05
N GLU A 51 10.64 5.47 10.20
CA GLU A 51 10.42 6.77 9.55
C GLU A 51 10.98 6.77 8.13
N GLY A 52 10.62 7.79 7.39
CA GLY A 52 11.06 7.97 6.01
C GLY A 52 10.45 9.20 5.39
N THR A 53 10.59 9.32 4.08
CA THR A 53 10.13 10.49 3.34
C THR A 53 9.24 10.05 2.17
N LEU A 54 8.14 10.77 1.99
CA LEU A 54 7.26 10.67 0.83
C LEU A 54 7.26 12.00 0.09
N GLU A 55 7.72 11.98 -1.14
CA GLU A 55 7.61 13.12 -2.06
C GLU A 55 6.51 12.75 -3.07
N ILE A 56 5.43 13.51 -3.09
CA ILE A 56 4.28 13.21 -3.94
C ILE A 56 3.64 14.50 -4.45
N ASP A 57 3.50 14.60 -5.77
CA ASP A 57 2.84 15.72 -6.45
C ASP A 57 3.27 17.09 -5.92
N GLY A 58 4.58 17.26 -5.70
CA GLY A 58 5.18 18.49 -5.21
C GLY A 58 5.18 18.69 -3.70
N GLN A 59 4.61 17.78 -2.94
CA GLN A 59 4.64 17.80 -1.47
C GLN A 59 5.74 16.90 -0.93
N THR A 60 6.33 17.29 0.19
CA THR A 60 7.29 16.47 0.93
C THR A 60 6.73 16.18 2.32
N LEU A 61 6.52 14.91 2.62
CA LEU A 61 5.86 14.44 3.84
C LEU A 61 6.75 13.39 4.52
N HIS A 62 6.52 13.20 5.83
CA HIS A 62 7.33 12.29 6.64
C HIS A 62 6.44 11.31 7.41
N PRO A 63 5.99 10.21 6.77
CA PRO A 63 5.16 9.20 7.44
C PRO A 63 5.88 8.53 8.60
N LEU A 64 5.21 8.47 9.75
CA LEU A 64 5.70 7.89 11.00
C LEU A 64 4.77 6.77 11.48
N GLU A 65 5.12 6.17 12.61
CA GLU A 65 4.30 5.12 13.25
C GLU A 65 2.83 5.53 13.36
N ASN A 66 1.95 4.61 13.00
CA ASN A 66 0.49 4.78 12.95
C ASN A 66 -0.01 5.73 11.85
N ASP A 67 0.85 6.16 10.96
CA ASP A 67 0.41 6.91 9.78
C ASP A 67 0.05 5.96 8.63
N VAL A 68 -0.88 6.42 7.80
CA VAL A 68 -1.20 5.81 6.51
C VAL A 68 -0.91 6.82 5.42
N PHE A 69 -0.17 6.42 4.40
CA PHE A 69 -0.10 7.26 3.21
C PHE A 69 -0.76 6.58 2.01
N PHE A 70 -1.34 7.41 1.17
CA PHE A 70 -2.11 6.99 0.00
C PHE A 70 -1.40 7.42 -1.28
N LEU A 71 -1.06 6.44 -2.09
CA LEU A 71 -0.48 6.65 -3.41
C LEU A 71 -1.63 6.64 -4.43
N ARG A 72 -1.97 7.80 -4.95
CA ARG A 72 -3.08 7.95 -5.91
C ARG A 72 -2.67 7.47 -7.30
N LYS A 73 -3.64 6.94 -8.02
CA LYS A 73 -3.46 6.65 -9.45
C LYS A 73 -3.13 7.95 -10.20
N GLY A 74 -2.13 7.88 -11.06
CA GLY A 74 -1.64 9.03 -11.82
C GLY A 74 -0.63 9.91 -11.08
N SER A 75 -0.38 9.66 -9.80
CA SER A 75 0.54 10.48 -9.03
C SER A 75 2.00 10.27 -9.44
N ARG A 76 2.77 11.34 -9.28
CA ARG A 76 4.23 11.30 -9.36
C ARG A 76 4.76 11.26 -7.95
N HIS A 77 5.42 10.17 -7.59
CA HIS A 77 5.88 9.99 -6.22
C HIS A 77 7.22 9.29 -6.15
N ARG A 78 7.88 9.59 -5.04
CA ARG A 78 9.12 8.94 -4.62
C ARG A 78 9.06 8.79 -3.12
N TYR A 79 9.26 7.59 -2.61
CA TYR A 79 9.32 7.38 -1.18
C TYR A 79 10.48 6.47 -0.81
N TYR A 80 11.10 6.78 0.31
CA TYR A 80 12.30 6.09 0.78
C TYR A 80 12.35 6.08 2.30
N ALA A 81 12.88 4.99 2.84
CA ALA A 81 13.03 4.80 4.26
C ALA A 81 14.22 5.60 4.81
N ASP A 82 14.12 5.99 6.08
CA ASP A 82 15.24 6.59 6.79
C ASP A 82 16.39 5.59 6.93
N ARG A 83 17.62 6.07 6.90
CA ARG A 83 18.81 5.21 6.93
C ARG A 83 19.03 4.55 8.28
N GLU A 84 18.73 5.27 9.36
CA GLU A 84 18.98 4.80 10.74
C GLU A 84 17.77 4.13 11.37
N ASN A 85 16.57 4.51 10.95
CA ASN A 85 15.32 4.01 11.48
C ASN A 85 14.30 3.70 10.36
N PRO A 86 14.61 2.72 9.48
CA PRO A 86 13.79 2.45 8.32
C PRO A 86 12.42 1.90 8.68
N TRP A 87 11.45 2.14 7.80
CA TRP A 87 10.08 1.68 7.98
C TRP A 87 9.95 0.16 8.09
N HIS A 88 9.06 -0.27 8.98
CA HIS A 88 8.35 -1.53 8.94
C HIS A 88 6.90 -1.20 8.61
N LYS A 89 6.35 -1.76 7.54
CA LYS A 89 5.05 -1.35 7.02
C LYS A 89 4.25 -2.51 6.43
N TYR A 90 2.92 -2.40 6.50
CA TYR A 90 1.99 -3.16 5.68
C TYR A 90 1.54 -2.31 4.50
N TRP A 91 1.21 -2.96 3.38
CA TRP A 91 0.73 -2.25 2.21
C TRP A 91 -0.26 -3.10 1.40
N VAL A 92 -1.14 -2.42 0.69
CA VAL A 92 -2.08 -3.03 -0.24
C VAL A 92 -2.14 -2.20 -1.52
N VAL A 93 -2.01 -2.90 -2.65
CA VAL A 93 -2.11 -2.30 -3.99
C VAL A 93 -3.42 -2.76 -4.60
N PHE A 94 -4.20 -1.83 -5.09
CA PHE A 94 -5.55 -2.09 -5.57
C PHE A 94 -5.93 -1.18 -6.73
N ASP A 95 -7.02 -1.51 -7.41
CA ASP A 95 -7.62 -0.69 -8.46
C ASP A 95 -9.11 -1.05 -8.58
N GLY A 96 -9.80 -0.40 -9.50
CA GLY A 96 -11.18 -0.64 -9.82
C GLY A 96 -12.05 0.59 -9.69
N PRO A 97 -13.17 0.67 -10.45
CA PRO A 97 -14.00 1.87 -10.49
C PRO A 97 -14.63 2.24 -9.14
N VAL A 98 -14.97 1.27 -8.30
CA VAL A 98 -15.51 1.56 -6.96
C VAL A 98 -14.43 2.15 -6.07
N MET A 99 -13.24 1.59 -6.06
CA MET A 99 -12.14 2.11 -5.25
C MET A 99 -11.70 3.49 -5.73
N GLN A 100 -11.69 3.72 -7.04
CA GLN A 100 -11.37 5.03 -7.60
C GLN A 100 -12.42 6.06 -7.22
N ALA A 101 -13.70 5.72 -7.30
CA ALA A 101 -14.79 6.60 -6.88
C ALA A 101 -14.72 6.92 -5.36
N CYS A 102 -14.38 5.94 -4.53
CA CYS A 102 -14.18 6.17 -3.10
C CYS A 102 -13.03 7.15 -2.85
N ALA A 103 -11.92 6.99 -3.53
CA ALA A 103 -10.77 7.88 -3.39
C ALA A 103 -11.11 9.32 -3.83
N GLU A 104 -11.86 9.47 -4.93
CA GLU A 104 -12.23 10.79 -5.44
C GLU A 104 -13.28 11.51 -4.60
N ASN A 105 -14.20 10.77 -3.98
CA ASN A 105 -15.37 11.36 -3.31
C ASN A 105 -15.25 11.42 -1.78
N TYR A 106 -14.48 10.55 -1.16
CA TYR A 106 -14.40 10.45 0.30
C TYR A 106 -13.05 10.87 0.88
N LEU A 107 -11.96 10.80 0.11
CA LEU A 107 -10.68 11.29 0.58
C LEU A 107 -10.49 12.76 0.18
N PRO A 108 -9.97 13.60 1.09
CA PRO A 108 -9.71 14.99 0.75
C PRO A 108 -8.74 15.09 -0.41
N LYS A 109 -9.04 15.97 -1.37
CA LYS A 109 -8.17 16.25 -2.51
C LYS A 109 -6.84 16.80 -2.02
N ASP A 110 -5.76 16.39 -2.66
CA ASP A 110 -4.37 16.80 -2.33
C ASP A 110 -3.91 16.38 -0.91
N THR A 111 -4.61 15.44 -0.29
CA THR A 111 -4.19 14.84 0.97
C THR A 111 -3.67 13.43 0.70
N TYR A 112 -2.43 13.17 1.11
CA TYR A 112 -1.72 11.91 0.86
C TYR A 112 -1.29 11.21 2.13
N LEU A 113 -1.32 11.89 3.28
CA LEU A 113 -0.86 11.38 4.56
C LEU A 113 -1.94 11.58 5.63
N PHE A 114 -2.26 10.51 6.33
CA PHE A 114 -3.26 10.48 7.40
C PHE A 114 -2.56 10.05 8.68
N HIS A 115 -2.60 10.89 9.71
CA HIS A 115 -1.94 10.66 10.99
C HIS A 115 -2.81 9.92 11.99
N ASP A 116 -2.15 9.24 12.93
CA ASP A 116 -2.79 8.57 14.07
C ASP A 116 -3.89 7.59 13.67
N CYS A 117 -3.66 6.83 12.61
CA CYS A 117 -4.59 5.82 12.13
C CYS A 117 -4.42 4.53 12.91
N ASN A 118 -5.31 4.22 13.85
CA ASN A 118 -5.30 2.96 14.58
C ASN A 118 -5.82 1.80 13.72
N ASN A 119 -5.17 1.57 12.59
CA ASN A 119 -5.62 0.66 11.54
C ASN A 119 -4.81 -0.64 11.46
N LEU A 120 -3.87 -0.84 12.37
CA LEU A 120 -2.97 -2.02 12.35
C LEU A 120 -3.77 -3.33 12.21
N GLN A 121 -4.82 -3.50 13.02
CA GLN A 121 -5.62 -4.73 12.99
C GLN A 121 -6.28 -4.98 11.63
N TYR A 122 -6.66 -3.94 10.91
CA TYR A 122 -7.29 -4.07 9.59
C TYR A 122 -6.27 -4.51 8.54
N PHE A 123 -5.07 -3.96 8.55
CA PHE A 123 -3.99 -4.38 7.65
C PHE A 123 -3.53 -5.80 7.96
N GLN A 124 -3.40 -6.16 9.23
CA GLN A 124 -3.10 -7.53 9.65
C GLN A 124 -4.16 -8.51 9.15
N GLU A 125 -5.44 -8.14 9.25
CA GLU A 125 -6.54 -8.97 8.79
C GLU A 125 -6.54 -9.14 7.27
N ILE A 126 -6.29 -8.08 6.51
CA ILE A 126 -6.14 -8.15 5.05
C ILE A 126 -5.01 -9.11 4.69
N PHE A 127 -3.88 -9.00 5.36
CA PHE A 127 -2.72 -9.85 5.11
C PHE A 127 -3.01 -11.31 5.45
N ARG A 128 -3.68 -11.57 6.58
CA ARG A 128 -4.09 -12.92 6.97
C ARG A 128 -5.06 -13.52 5.96
N LEU A 129 -6.08 -12.77 5.55
CA LEU A 129 -7.06 -13.22 4.55
C LEU A 129 -6.38 -13.54 3.21
N SER A 130 -5.38 -12.76 2.81
CA SER A 130 -4.65 -13.01 1.58
C SER A 130 -3.91 -14.36 1.60
N ARG A 131 -3.37 -14.74 2.74
CA ARG A 131 -2.74 -16.06 2.93
C ARG A 131 -3.76 -17.19 2.84
N ASP A 132 -4.91 -17.02 3.47
CA ASP A 132 -5.99 -18.02 3.46
C ASP A 132 -6.52 -18.26 2.04
N ILE A 133 -6.67 -17.22 1.23
CA ILE A 133 -7.08 -17.32 -0.16
C ILE A 133 -6.09 -18.16 -0.97
N VAL A 134 -4.79 -17.89 -0.82
CA VAL A 134 -3.74 -18.64 -1.53
C VAL A 134 -3.78 -20.13 -1.14
N VAL A 135 -3.91 -20.44 0.14
CA VAL A 135 -4.02 -21.83 0.63
C VAL A 135 -5.25 -22.51 0.06
N TYR A 136 -6.40 -21.81 0.07
CA TYR A 136 -7.66 -22.35 -0.46
C TYR A 136 -7.55 -22.68 -1.96
N GLU A 137 -6.97 -21.80 -2.76
CA GLU A 137 -6.75 -22.03 -4.18
C GLU A 137 -5.83 -23.23 -4.44
N GLN A 138 -4.78 -23.40 -3.66
CA GLN A 138 -3.89 -24.56 -3.75
C GLN A 138 -4.63 -25.85 -3.45
N MET A 139 -5.48 -25.88 -2.43
CA MET A 139 -6.29 -27.05 -2.10
C MET A 139 -7.30 -27.37 -3.19
N ALA A 140 -7.90 -26.37 -3.80
CA ALA A 140 -8.88 -26.55 -4.87
C ALA A 140 -8.27 -27.11 -6.17
N SER A 141 -6.97 -26.92 -6.39
CA SER A 141 -6.27 -27.42 -7.58
C SER A 141 -5.72 -28.85 -7.42
N GLU A 142 -5.76 -29.41 -6.23
CA GLU A 142 -5.40 -30.81 -5.96
C GLU A 142 -6.58 -31.77 -6.19
#